data_7641ce7d3bc1c39790399d67ec25deec
#
_entry.id   7641ce7d3bc1c39790399d67ec25deec
#
_cell.length_a   1.000
_cell.length_b   1.000
_cell.length_c   1.000
_cell.angle_alpha   90.00
_cell.angle_beta   90.00
_cell.angle_gamma   90.00
#
_symmetry.space_group_name_H-M   'P 1'
#
loop_
_entity.id
_entity.type
_entity.pdbx_description
1 polymer ?
#
loop_
_entity_poly.entity_id
_entity_poly.type
_entity_poly.pdbx_seq_one_letter_code
_entity_poly.pdbx_strand_id
1 'polypeptide(L)'
;MDDTAKDWLEAELQETLDEDVEIELEDAVLSAEIRRIYRSHHPDQMDRKLYFRELLRLQSELIRLQDWVSHHKEKVVVLFEGRDSAGKGGAIKRITQRLNPRVARVVALPAPSDREKTQWYFQRYVPHLPAGGEIVLFDRSWYNRAGVERVMGFASEDQVEQFFQDVPEFERMLVRSGIRLVKYWFSITDEEQQMRFLMRIHDPLKQWKLSPMDLQSRVRWEAYTKAKEEMFERTNIPEAPWYIVPGNDKKRARLNCMSHLLSMIPYEDVPHPEVRLPERVSVRLIETPAPA
;
A
#
# COMPACT_ATOMS: atom_id res chain seq x y z
N MET A 1 -18.14 -31.87 -5.82
CA MET A 1 -16.88 -31.48 -6.50
C MET A 1 -16.11 -32.76 -6.73
N ASP A 2 -15.72 -33.06 -7.95
CA ASP A 2 -14.98 -34.25 -8.34
C ASP A 2 -13.62 -34.26 -7.65
N ASP A 3 -13.11 -35.40 -7.20
CA ASP A 3 -11.82 -35.51 -6.50
C ASP A 3 -10.67 -34.93 -7.31
N THR A 4 -10.69 -35.08 -8.63
CA THR A 4 -9.73 -34.49 -9.58
C THR A 4 -9.71 -32.96 -9.55
N ALA A 5 -10.84 -32.30 -9.37
CA ALA A 5 -10.94 -30.84 -9.24
C ALA A 5 -10.40 -30.33 -7.90
N LYS A 6 -10.46 -31.20 -6.89
CA LYS A 6 -9.94 -30.91 -5.56
C LYS A 6 -8.42 -31.01 -5.49
N ASP A 7 -7.86 -32.04 -6.11
CA ASP A 7 -6.42 -32.23 -6.23
C ASP A 7 -5.76 -31.14 -7.06
N TRP A 8 -6.41 -30.70 -8.14
CA TRP A 8 -5.94 -29.60 -8.97
C TRP A 8 -5.96 -28.27 -8.19
N LEU A 9 -7.03 -28.00 -7.43
CA LEU A 9 -7.14 -26.80 -6.62
C LEU A 9 -6.10 -26.77 -5.48
N GLU A 10 -5.79 -27.91 -4.88
CA GLU A 10 -4.74 -28.05 -3.86
C GLU A 10 -3.35 -27.80 -4.46
N ALA A 11 -3.08 -28.28 -5.69
CA ALA A 11 -1.83 -28.04 -6.40
C ALA A 11 -1.68 -26.54 -6.75
N GLU A 12 -2.71 -25.90 -7.27
CA GLU A 12 -2.74 -24.46 -7.59
C GLU A 12 -2.52 -23.59 -6.34
N LEU A 13 -3.15 -23.98 -5.23
CA LEU A 13 -2.96 -23.30 -3.94
C LEU A 13 -1.52 -23.47 -3.43
N GLN A 14 -0.90 -24.62 -3.67
CA GLN A 14 0.49 -24.87 -3.27
C GLN A 14 1.47 -24.04 -4.12
N GLU A 15 1.30 -23.99 -5.45
CA GLU A 15 2.11 -23.14 -6.34
C GLU A 15 1.98 -21.66 -5.95
N THR A 16 0.77 -21.18 -5.70
CA THR A 16 0.54 -19.79 -5.27
C THR A 16 1.21 -19.48 -3.93
N LEU A 17 1.23 -20.44 -3.01
CA LEU A 17 1.95 -20.31 -1.74
C LEU A 17 3.46 -20.25 -1.94
N ASP A 18 4.00 -21.01 -2.87
CA ASP A 18 5.43 -21.03 -3.18
C ASP A 18 5.87 -19.70 -3.81
N GLU A 19 5.09 -19.13 -4.72
CA GLU A 19 5.33 -17.78 -5.27
C GLU A 19 5.31 -16.69 -4.18
N ASP A 20 4.33 -16.71 -3.27
CA ASP A 20 4.27 -15.78 -2.16
C ASP A 20 5.45 -15.94 -1.20
N VAL A 21 5.91 -17.18 -1.01
CA VAL A 21 7.11 -17.51 -0.22
C VAL A 21 8.37 -17.01 -0.92
N GLU A 22 8.50 -17.16 -2.23
CA GLU A 22 9.64 -16.65 -2.99
C GLU A 22 9.74 -15.13 -2.92
N ILE A 23 8.63 -14.42 -3.08
CA ILE A 23 8.59 -12.95 -2.95
C ILE A 23 9.01 -12.48 -1.55
N GLU A 24 8.72 -13.25 -0.49
CA GLU A 24 9.21 -12.97 0.86
C GLU A 24 10.66 -13.41 1.08
N LEU A 25 11.11 -14.42 0.33
CA LEU A 25 12.53 -14.87 0.34
C LEU A 25 13.45 -13.88 -0.36
N GLU A 26 12.98 -13.16 -1.38
CA GLU A 26 13.74 -12.06 -1.98
C GLU A 26 14.16 -10.98 -0.97
N ASP A 27 13.44 -10.89 0.17
CA ASP A 27 13.90 -10.09 1.31
C ASP A 27 15.12 -10.68 2.04
N ALA A 28 15.61 -11.86 1.66
CA ALA A 28 16.53 -12.66 2.46
C ALA A 28 17.91 -12.95 1.84
N VAL A 29 18.33 -12.31 0.74
CA VAL A 29 19.73 -12.38 0.26
C VAL A 29 20.62 -11.45 1.10
N LEU A 30 20.57 -11.66 2.42
CA LEU A 30 21.46 -10.98 3.34
C LEU A 30 22.66 -11.87 3.66
N SER A 31 23.85 -11.27 3.81
CA SER A 31 25.00 -11.99 4.35
C SER A 31 24.64 -12.61 5.71
N ALA A 32 25.31 -13.70 6.07
CA ALA A 32 25.05 -14.38 7.34
C ALA A 32 25.22 -13.43 8.57
N GLU A 33 26.13 -12.46 8.45
CA GLU A 33 26.38 -11.45 9.47
C GLU A 33 25.21 -10.48 9.63
N ILE A 34 24.70 -9.94 8.53
CA ILE A 34 23.55 -9.02 8.56
C ILE A 34 22.30 -9.75 9.06
N ARG A 35 22.09 -11.02 8.66
CA ARG A 35 21.01 -11.86 9.22
C ARG A 35 21.13 -12.04 10.73
N ARG A 36 22.33 -12.23 11.24
CA ARG A 36 22.59 -12.36 12.68
C ARG A 36 22.24 -11.07 13.42
N ILE A 37 22.70 -9.93 12.92
CA ILE A 37 22.38 -8.60 13.47
C ILE A 37 20.88 -8.35 13.44
N TYR A 38 20.21 -8.60 12.33
CA TYR A 38 18.77 -8.43 12.20
C TYR A 38 17.99 -9.30 13.21
N ARG A 39 18.38 -10.56 13.36
CA ARG A 39 17.74 -11.47 14.35
C ARG A 39 17.94 -11.03 15.78
N SER A 40 19.10 -10.46 16.13
CA SER A 40 19.35 -9.97 17.49
C SER A 40 18.51 -8.75 17.85
N HIS A 41 18.15 -7.92 16.86
CA HIS A 41 17.25 -6.77 17.04
C HIS A 41 15.77 -7.12 17.02
N HIS A 42 15.41 -8.29 16.50
CA HIS A 42 14.03 -8.76 16.37
C HIS A 42 13.88 -10.18 16.94
N PRO A 43 14.04 -10.36 18.27
CA PRO A 43 13.97 -11.69 18.89
C PRO A 43 12.56 -12.32 18.78
N ASP A 44 11.51 -11.51 18.79
CA ASP A 44 10.09 -11.92 18.76
C ASP A 44 9.47 -11.91 17.36
N GLN A 45 10.20 -12.41 16.37
CA GLN A 45 9.63 -12.49 15.01
C GLN A 45 8.42 -13.41 14.96
N MET A 46 7.37 -12.93 14.28
CA MET A 46 6.19 -13.75 14.00
C MET A 46 6.58 -15.03 13.24
N ASP A 47 6.05 -16.16 13.67
CA ASP A 47 6.20 -17.44 12.98
C ASP A 47 5.77 -17.31 11.52
N ARG A 48 6.55 -17.92 10.62
CA ARG A 48 6.35 -17.78 9.17
C ARG A 48 5.05 -18.43 8.72
N LYS A 49 4.72 -19.63 9.19
CA LYS A 49 3.49 -20.33 8.81
C LYS A 49 2.26 -19.58 9.31
N LEU A 50 2.33 -19.05 10.53
CA LEU A 50 1.27 -18.20 11.09
C LEU A 50 1.09 -16.95 10.23
N TYR A 51 2.19 -16.27 9.84
CA TYR A 51 2.13 -15.09 9.00
C TYR A 51 1.41 -15.34 7.67
N PHE A 52 1.80 -16.38 6.94
CA PHE A 52 1.18 -16.71 5.64
C PHE A 52 -0.28 -17.10 5.78
N ARG A 53 -0.62 -17.90 6.78
CA ARG A 53 -2.03 -18.25 7.04
C ARG A 53 -2.89 -17.00 7.26
N GLU A 54 -2.43 -16.07 8.10
CA GLU A 54 -3.17 -14.84 8.37
C GLU A 54 -3.17 -13.89 7.16
N LEU A 55 -2.07 -13.83 6.41
CA LEU A 55 -1.98 -13.04 5.18
C LEU A 55 -3.03 -13.48 4.17
N LEU A 56 -3.08 -14.77 3.86
CA LEU A 56 -4.05 -15.33 2.90
C LEU A 56 -5.50 -15.13 3.38
N ARG A 57 -5.75 -15.34 4.66
CA ARG A 57 -7.08 -15.07 5.25
C ARG A 57 -7.50 -13.60 5.05
N LEU A 58 -6.61 -12.65 5.34
CA LEU A 58 -6.90 -11.23 5.16
C LEU A 58 -7.00 -10.83 3.68
N GLN A 59 -6.21 -11.44 2.80
CA GLN A 59 -6.34 -11.22 1.36
C GLN A 59 -7.67 -11.74 0.81
N SER A 60 -8.18 -12.86 1.31
CA SER A 60 -9.52 -13.35 0.97
C SER A 60 -10.60 -12.35 1.41
N GLU A 61 -10.48 -11.79 2.61
CA GLU A 61 -11.41 -10.76 3.08
C GLU A 61 -11.31 -9.46 2.26
N LEU A 62 -10.11 -9.09 1.80
CA LEU A 62 -9.95 -7.93 0.91
C LEU A 62 -10.62 -8.13 -0.46
N ILE A 63 -10.67 -9.36 -0.98
CA ILE A 63 -11.43 -9.67 -2.20
C ILE A 63 -12.93 -9.46 -1.95
N ARG A 64 -13.46 -9.96 -0.83
CA ARG A 64 -14.86 -9.74 -0.43
C ARG A 64 -15.19 -8.24 -0.28
N LEU A 65 -14.28 -7.49 0.36
CA LEU A 65 -14.39 -6.04 0.45
C LEU A 65 -14.43 -5.38 -0.93
N GLN A 66 -13.53 -5.78 -1.83
CA GLN A 66 -13.50 -5.27 -3.21
C GLN A 66 -14.82 -5.51 -3.94
N ASP A 67 -15.36 -6.71 -3.85
CA ASP A 67 -16.61 -7.07 -4.50
C ASP A 67 -17.77 -6.23 -3.95
N TRP A 68 -17.81 -6.03 -2.62
CA TRP A 68 -18.79 -5.17 -1.98
C TRP A 68 -18.66 -3.71 -2.42
N VAL A 69 -17.43 -3.16 -2.45
CA VAL A 69 -17.16 -1.78 -2.93
C VAL A 69 -17.63 -1.62 -4.38
N SER A 70 -17.32 -2.59 -5.24
CA SER A 70 -17.70 -2.57 -6.65
C SER A 70 -19.22 -2.64 -6.81
N HIS A 71 -19.91 -3.49 -6.04
CA HIS A 71 -21.35 -3.69 -6.10
C HIS A 71 -22.11 -2.46 -5.63
N HIS A 72 -21.76 -1.90 -4.48
CA HIS A 72 -22.44 -0.76 -3.86
C HIS A 72 -21.96 0.60 -4.39
N LYS A 73 -21.03 0.60 -5.36
CA LYS A 73 -20.46 1.83 -5.92
C LYS A 73 -19.83 2.76 -4.87
N GLU A 74 -19.31 2.15 -3.81
CA GLU A 74 -18.58 2.88 -2.79
C GLU A 74 -17.27 3.48 -3.34
N LYS A 75 -16.77 4.51 -2.70
CA LYS A 75 -15.53 5.20 -3.07
C LYS A 75 -14.57 5.16 -1.91
N VAL A 76 -13.42 4.49 -2.07
CA VAL A 76 -12.45 4.31 -0.99
C VAL A 76 -11.12 4.94 -1.35
N VAL A 77 -10.59 5.77 -0.47
CA VAL A 77 -9.23 6.35 -0.56
C VAL A 77 -8.45 5.97 0.68
N VAL A 78 -7.27 5.40 0.47
CA VAL A 78 -6.35 5.05 1.56
C VAL A 78 -5.03 5.75 1.34
N LEU A 79 -4.61 6.57 2.31
CA LEU A 79 -3.32 7.26 2.28
C LEU A 79 -2.29 6.49 3.09
N PHE A 80 -1.13 6.26 2.48
CA PHE A 80 0.01 5.63 3.12
C PHE A 80 1.15 6.64 3.26
N GLU A 81 1.29 7.17 4.47
CA GLU A 81 2.33 8.10 4.85
C GLU A 81 3.25 7.48 5.91
N GLY A 82 4.34 8.14 6.21
CA GLY A 82 5.27 7.67 7.24
C GLY A 82 6.73 7.80 6.85
N ARG A 83 7.60 7.39 7.77
CA ARG A 83 9.05 7.44 7.62
C ARG A 83 9.54 6.66 6.41
N ASP A 84 10.67 7.09 5.85
CA ASP A 84 11.34 6.31 4.80
C ASP A 84 11.77 4.97 5.37
N SER A 85 11.69 3.93 4.55
CA SER A 85 11.89 2.52 4.95
C SER A 85 10.87 1.95 5.94
N ALA A 86 9.82 2.66 6.34
CA ALA A 86 8.84 2.17 7.33
C ALA A 86 7.99 0.97 6.85
N GLY A 87 7.98 0.66 5.56
CA GLY A 87 7.30 -0.52 5.03
C GLY A 87 5.98 -0.24 4.30
N LYS A 88 5.68 1.03 3.99
CA LYS A 88 4.49 1.45 3.23
C LYS A 88 4.25 0.62 1.96
N GLY A 89 5.21 0.63 1.04
CA GLY A 89 5.10 -0.11 -0.23
C GLY A 89 4.91 -1.62 -0.03
N GLY A 90 5.50 -2.20 1.04
CA GLY A 90 5.28 -3.60 1.38
C GLY A 90 3.86 -3.90 1.86
N ALA A 91 3.23 -2.99 2.59
CA ALA A 91 1.83 -3.11 3.00
C ALA A 91 0.89 -2.93 1.80
N ILE A 92 1.13 -1.89 0.97
CA ILE A 92 0.36 -1.63 -0.26
C ILE A 92 0.41 -2.86 -1.17
N LYS A 93 1.60 -3.44 -1.41
CA LYS A 93 1.76 -4.64 -2.24
C LYS A 93 0.92 -5.81 -1.71
N ARG A 94 0.92 -6.07 -0.41
CA ARG A 94 0.14 -7.18 0.18
C ARG A 94 -1.36 -6.94 0.15
N ILE A 95 -1.80 -5.70 0.26
CA ILE A 95 -3.21 -5.33 0.11
C ILE A 95 -3.67 -5.55 -1.34
N THR A 96 -2.88 -5.11 -2.32
CA THR A 96 -3.30 -5.09 -3.73
C THR A 96 -2.99 -6.37 -4.51
N GLN A 97 -2.16 -7.25 -3.98
CA GLN A 97 -1.60 -8.41 -4.67
C GLN A 97 -2.65 -9.31 -5.33
N ARG A 98 -3.81 -9.48 -4.69
CA ARG A 98 -4.90 -10.34 -5.17
C ARG A 98 -6.14 -9.55 -5.59
N LEU A 99 -6.09 -8.23 -5.55
CA LEU A 99 -7.20 -7.40 -5.97
C LEU A 99 -7.19 -7.16 -7.48
N ASN A 100 -8.38 -6.98 -8.05
CA ASN A 100 -8.52 -6.62 -9.44
C ASN A 100 -7.99 -5.20 -9.69
N PRO A 101 -6.95 -5.01 -10.51
CA PRO A 101 -6.35 -3.69 -10.75
C PRO A 101 -7.30 -2.68 -11.44
N ARG A 102 -8.43 -3.15 -11.98
CA ARG A 102 -9.47 -2.26 -12.51
C ARG A 102 -10.35 -1.66 -11.41
N VAL A 103 -10.37 -2.26 -10.23
CA VAL A 103 -11.14 -1.82 -9.06
C VAL A 103 -10.24 -1.16 -8.02
N ALA A 104 -9.09 -1.78 -7.74
CA ALA A 104 -8.13 -1.29 -6.77
C ALA A 104 -6.83 -0.87 -7.47
N ARG A 105 -6.45 0.39 -7.35
CA ARG A 105 -5.23 0.91 -7.97
C ARG A 105 -4.35 1.68 -7.00
N VAL A 106 -3.05 1.64 -7.27
CA VAL A 106 -2.05 2.39 -6.51
C VAL A 106 -1.69 3.66 -7.26
N VAL A 107 -1.63 4.77 -6.54
CA VAL A 107 -1.20 6.08 -7.05
C VAL A 107 0.07 6.48 -6.33
N ALA A 108 1.17 6.58 -7.07
CA ALA A 108 2.47 7.06 -6.60
C ALA A 108 2.91 8.19 -7.55
N LEU A 109 2.66 9.43 -7.18
CA LEU A 109 2.97 10.57 -8.03
C LEU A 109 4.47 10.92 -7.95
N PRO A 110 5.12 11.22 -9.09
CA PRO A 110 6.49 11.72 -9.12
C PRO A 110 6.58 13.12 -8.52
N ALA A 111 7.78 13.69 -8.44
CA ALA A 111 7.95 15.09 -8.12
C ALA A 111 7.12 15.98 -9.06
N PRO A 112 6.52 17.08 -8.56
CA PRO A 112 5.67 17.94 -9.38
C PRO A 112 6.47 18.57 -10.54
N SER A 113 5.90 18.58 -11.74
CA SER A 113 6.40 19.31 -12.88
C SER A 113 6.34 20.83 -12.64
N ASP A 114 7.06 21.63 -13.43
CA ASP A 114 7.05 23.09 -13.28
C ASP A 114 5.63 23.67 -13.49
N ARG A 115 4.83 23.06 -14.36
CA ARG A 115 3.42 23.43 -14.52
C ARG A 115 2.62 23.14 -13.26
N GLU A 116 2.76 21.95 -12.66
CA GLU A 116 2.03 21.55 -11.46
C GLU A 116 2.40 22.42 -10.25
N LYS A 117 3.65 22.91 -10.16
CA LYS A 117 4.09 23.83 -9.09
C LYS A 117 3.32 25.17 -9.09
N THR A 118 2.74 25.57 -10.23
CA THR A 118 1.96 26.79 -10.36
C THR A 118 0.45 26.59 -10.26
N GLN A 119 0.01 25.34 -10.14
CA GLN A 119 -1.41 25.00 -9.99
C GLN A 119 -1.83 25.02 -8.52
N TRP A 120 -3.14 25.01 -8.29
CA TRP A 120 -3.67 24.73 -6.95
C TRP A 120 -3.12 23.40 -6.44
N TYR A 121 -2.62 23.39 -5.22
CA TYR A 121 -1.81 22.28 -4.70
C TYR A 121 -2.48 20.90 -4.85
N PHE A 122 -3.76 20.80 -4.54
CA PHE A 122 -4.50 19.53 -4.61
C PHE A 122 -4.84 19.09 -6.05
N GLN A 123 -4.72 19.98 -7.03
CA GLN A 123 -5.14 19.71 -8.40
C GLN A 123 -4.48 18.47 -9.01
N ARG A 124 -3.23 18.18 -8.67
CA ARG A 124 -2.52 17.00 -9.16
C ARG A 124 -3.02 15.68 -8.54
N TYR A 125 -3.69 15.72 -7.39
CA TYR A 125 -4.26 14.56 -6.71
C TYR A 125 -5.71 14.28 -7.10
N VAL A 126 -6.48 15.32 -7.34
CA VAL A 126 -7.91 15.23 -7.67
C VAL A 126 -8.24 14.30 -8.84
N PRO A 127 -7.50 14.28 -9.97
CA PRO A 127 -7.77 13.37 -11.08
C PRO A 127 -7.62 11.89 -10.73
N HIS A 128 -6.99 11.58 -9.61
CA HIS A 128 -6.74 10.21 -9.15
C HIS A 128 -7.75 9.73 -8.12
N LEU A 129 -8.70 10.57 -7.69
CA LEU A 129 -9.74 10.17 -6.75
C LEU A 129 -10.65 9.11 -7.36
N PRO A 130 -11.27 8.24 -6.54
CA PRO A 130 -12.07 7.12 -7.03
C PRO A 130 -13.40 7.57 -7.64
N ALA A 131 -13.79 6.89 -8.70
CA ALA A 131 -15.17 6.80 -9.11
C ALA A 131 -15.95 5.79 -8.23
N GLY A 132 -17.25 5.72 -8.38
CA GLY A 132 -18.09 4.73 -7.68
C GLY A 132 -17.65 3.30 -8.00
N GLY A 133 -17.34 2.53 -6.99
CA GLY A 133 -16.86 1.15 -7.10
C GLY A 133 -15.33 0.99 -7.16
N GLU A 134 -14.57 2.05 -6.84
CA GLU A 134 -13.11 2.02 -6.89
C GLU A 134 -12.46 2.19 -5.51
N ILE A 135 -11.30 1.55 -5.35
CA ILE A 135 -10.39 1.68 -4.21
C ILE A 135 -9.08 2.29 -4.71
N VAL A 136 -8.68 3.43 -4.15
CA VAL A 136 -7.43 4.11 -4.51
C VAL A 136 -6.51 4.15 -3.31
N LEU A 137 -5.29 3.61 -3.49
CA LEU A 137 -4.24 3.60 -2.48
C LEU A 137 -3.15 4.59 -2.89
N PHE A 138 -2.95 5.64 -2.11
CA PHE A 138 -1.87 6.59 -2.36
C PHE A 138 -0.60 6.18 -1.62
N ASP A 139 0.47 5.85 -2.36
CA ASP A 139 1.82 5.73 -1.80
C ASP A 139 2.45 7.12 -1.78
N ARG A 140 2.39 7.78 -0.64
CA ARG A 140 2.51 9.22 -0.43
C ARG A 140 1.37 10.00 -1.09
N SER A 141 1.00 11.08 -0.50
CA SER A 141 -0.19 11.85 -0.88
C SER A 141 0.08 13.36 -0.85
N TRP A 142 -0.98 14.13 -0.75
CA TRP A 142 -0.90 15.58 -0.52
C TRP A 142 -0.17 15.95 0.78
N TYR A 143 0.03 15.02 1.70
CA TYR A 143 0.83 15.22 2.90
C TYR A 143 2.34 15.34 2.64
N ASN A 144 2.81 15.15 1.40
CA ASN A 144 4.16 15.54 1.00
C ASN A 144 4.47 17.00 1.36
N ARG A 145 3.48 17.91 1.31
CA ARG A 145 3.62 19.32 1.68
C ARG A 145 4.00 19.49 3.15
N ALA A 146 3.33 18.78 4.06
CA ALA A 146 3.61 18.80 5.49
C ALA A 146 4.90 18.06 5.86
N GLY A 147 5.33 17.11 5.05
CA GLY A 147 6.48 16.23 5.27
C GLY A 147 7.70 16.65 4.46
N VAL A 148 7.95 15.92 3.37
CA VAL A 148 9.19 16.04 2.60
C VAL A 148 9.38 17.42 1.98
N GLU A 149 8.34 18.06 1.46
CA GLU A 149 8.47 19.37 0.82
C GLU A 149 8.88 20.45 1.83
N ARG A 150 8.29 20.40 3.03
CA ARG A 150 8.64 21.29 4.14
C ARG A 150 10.07 21.05 4.63
N VAL A 151 10.39 19.81 4.99
CA VAL A 151 11.67 19.49 5.64
C VAL A 151 12.85 19.71 4.70
N MET A 152 12.64 19.52 3.40
CA MET A 152 13.68 19.73 2.38
C MET A 152 13.72 21.16 1.84
N GLY A 153 12.81 22.03 2.26
CA GLY A 153 12.74 23.40 1.78
C GLY A 153 12.23 23.55 0.33
N PHE A 154 11.45 22.55 -0.15
CA PHE A 154 10.82 22.63 -1.47
C PHE A 154 9.52 23.46 -1.45
N ALA A 155 8.95 23.67 -0.27
CA ALA A 155 7.84 24.55 -0.04
C ALA A 155 8.24 25.66 0.92
N SER A 156 7.74 26.90 0.69
CA SER A 156 7.90 27.99 1.65
C SER A 156 7.02 27.77 2.90
N GLU A 157 7.34 28.49 3.97
CA GLU A 157 6.53 28.45 5.21
C GLU A 157 5.09 28.86 4.94
N ASP A 158 4.86 29.90 4.10
CA ASP A 158 3.51 30.34 3.72
C ASP A 158 2.74 29.24 2.98
N GLN A 159 3.40 28.49 2.09
CA GLN A 159 2.77 27.37 1.38
C GLN A 159 2.42 26.22 2.32
N VAL A 160 3.24 25.97 3.33
CA VAL A 160 2.97 24.95 4.35
C VAL A 160 1.82 25.38 5.25
N GLU A 161 1.81 26.65 5.66
CA GLU A 161 0.72 27.20 6.48
C GLU A 161 -0.62 27.19 5.72
N GLN A 162 -0.62 27.61 4.47
CA GLN A 162 -1.81 27.54 3.61
C GLN A 162 -2.31 26.09 3.47
N PHE A 163 -1.38 25.13 3.30
CA PHE A 163 -1.75 23.71 3.22
C PHE A 163 -2.46 23.23 4.49
N PHE A 164 -1.96 23.61 5.67
CA PHE A 164 -2.58 23.22 6.93
C PHE A 164 -3.96 23.85 7.16
N GLN A 165 -4.22 25.02 6.59
CA GLN A 165 -5.55 25.61 6.58
C GLN A 165 -6.50 24.88 5.63
N ASP A 166 -6.00 24.52 4.44
CA ASP A 166 -6.83 23.97 3.37
C ASP A 166 -7.10 22.45 3.52
N VAL A 167 -6.13 21.67 4.00
CA VAL A 167 -6.25 20.20 3.96
C VAL A 167 -7.39 19.65 4.79
N PRO A 168 -7.71 20.14 6.01
CA PRO A 168 -8.87 19.66 6.74
C PRO A 168 -10.19 19.90 6.01
N GLU A 169 -10.32 21.05 5.35
CA GLU A 169 -11.52 21.37 4.57
C GLU A 169 -11.61 20.52 3.29
N PHE A 170 -10.48 20.33 2.61
CA PHE A 170 -10.40 19.44 1.45
C PHE A 170 -10.85 18.02 1.82
N GLU A 171 -10.32 17.46 2.90
CA GLU A 171 -10.68 16.11 3.37
C GLU A 171 -12.16 16.02 3.80
N ARG A 172 -12.69 17.02 4.48
CA ARG A 172 -14.12 17.10 4.80
C ARG A 172 -14.98 17.14 3.54
N MET A 173 -14.57 17.86 2.49
CA MET A 173 -15.27 17.83 1.20
C MET A 173 -15.26 16.45 0.58
N LEU A 174 -14.14 15.73 0.61
CA LEU A 174 -14.06 14.36 0.10
C LEU A 174 -15.01 13.43 0.86
N VAL A 175 -14.99 13.47 2.20
CA VAL A 175 -15.86 12.64 3.03
C VAL A 175 -17.35 12.98 2.78
N ARG A 176 -17.72 14.26 2.74
CA ARG A 176 -19.09 14.69 2.43
C ARG A 176 -19.55 14.28 1.02
N SER A 177 -18.62 14.10 0.07
CA SER A 177 -18.93 13.58 -1.26
C SER A 177 -19.13 12.06 -1.33
N GLY A 178 -19.06 11.38 -0.16
CA GLY A 178 -19.21 9.94 -0.03
C GLY A 178 -17.91 9.16 -0.24
N ILE A 179 -16.75 9.79 -0.15
CA ILE A 179 -15.47 9.09 -0.16
C ILE A 179 -15.14 8.63 1.27
N ARG A 180 -14.87 7.35 1.44
CA ARG A 180 -14.31 6.79 2.67
C ARG A 180 -12.80 7.04 2.66
N LEU A 181 -12.34 7.98 3.47
CA LEU A 181 -10.94 8.37 3.55
C LEU A 181 -10.29 7.74 4.79
N VAL A 182 -9.25 6.94 4.58
CA VAL A 182 -8.47 6.30 5.65
C VAL A 182 -7.02 6.78 5.54
N LYS A 183 -6.44 7.25 6.65
CA LYS A 183 -5.08 7.79 6.68
C LYS A 183 -4.18 6.95 7.59
N TYR A 184 -3.15 6.33 7.02
CA TYR A 184 -2.14 5.56 7.74
C TYR A 184 -0.81 6.28 7.81
N TRP A 185 -0.24 6.29 9.02
CA TRP A 185 1.14 6.70 9.26
C TRP A 185 1.98 5.52 9.71
N PHE A 186 2.92 5.08 8.87
CA PHE A 186 3.88 4.03 9.21
C PHE A 186 5.04 4.61 10.01
N SER A 187 5.16 4.18 11.26
CA SER A 187 6.15 4.66 12.22
C SER A 187 7.20 3.58 12.47
N ILE A 188 8.47 3.97 12.43
CA ILE A 188 9.60 3.14 12.85
C ILE A 188 10.51 3.94 13.75
N THR A 189 11.33 3.24 14.55
CA THR A 189 12.37 3.88 15.34
C THR A 189 13.56 4.30 14.47
N ASP A 190 14.39 5.17 15.02
CA ASP A 190 15.60 5.64 14.36
C ASP A 190 16.58 4.48 14.06
N GLU A 191 16.76 3.61 15.02
CA GLU A 191 17.62 2.43 14.92
C GLU A 191 17.13 1.47 13.83
N GLU A 192 15.81 1.26 13.75
CA GLU A 192 15.22 0.40 12.74
C GLU A 192 15.39 1.01 11.33
N GLN A 193 15.21 2.33 11.17
CA GLN A 193 15.47 2.99 9.89
C GLN A 193 16.93 2.82 9.47
N GLN A 194 17.87 3.05 10.41
CA GLN A 194 19.29 2.86 10.15
C GLN A 194 19.60 1.44 9.69
N MET A 195 19.08 0.45 10.40
CA MET A 195 19.26 -0.96 10.05
C MET A 195 18.77 -1.24 8.63
N ARG A 196 17.57 -0.75 8.29
CA ARG A 196 16.97 -0.95 6.95
C ARG A 196 17.77 -0.27 5.85
N PHE A 197 18.35 0.88 6.10
CA PHE A 197 19.22 1.55 5.12
C PHE A 197 20.53 0.79 4.93
N LEU A 198 21.17 0.33 6.00
CA LEU A 198 22.35 -0.53 5.91
C LEU A 198 22.07 -1.81 5.11
N MET A 199 20.91 -2.45 5.36
CA MET A 199 20.49 -3.61 4.57
C MET A 199 20.34 -3.28 3.08
N ARG A 200 19.81 -2.11 2.71
CA ARG A 200 19.69 -1.69 1.30
C ARG A 200 21.05 -1.44 0.65
N ILE A 201 22.00 -0.87 1.39
CA ILE A 201 23.37 -0.63 0.90
C ILE A 201 24.07 -1.95 0.54
N HIS A 202 23.88 -2.98 1.37
CA HIS A 202 24.57 -4.26 1.22
C HIS A 202 23.82 -5.30 0.36
N ASP A 203 22.58 -5.04 -0.03
CA ASP A 203 21.78 -5.92 -0.87
C ASP A 203 21.72 -5.39 -2.31
N PRO A 204 22.42 -6.04 -3.27
CA PRO A 204 22.45 -5.60 -4.67
C PRO A 204 21.05 -5.49 -5.30
N LEU A 205 20.08 -6.30 -4.84
CA LEU A 205 18.71 -6.29 -5.33
C LEU A 205 17.89 -5.12 -4.76
N LYS A 206 18.42 -4.42 -3.73
CA LYS A 206 17.71 -3.34 -3.04
C LYS A 206 18.43 -1.99 -3.11
N GLN A 207 19.65 -1.95 -3.63
CA GLN A 207 20.42 -0.69 -3.77
C GLN A 207 19.64 0.38 -4.54
N TRP A 208 18.91 -0.02 -5.57
CA TRP A 208 18.07 0.91 -6.35
C TRP A 208 16.95 1.60 -5.54
N LYS A 209 16.58 1.04 -4.37
CA LYS A 209 15.61 1.62 -3.45
C LYS A 209 16.20 2.69 -2.55
N LEU A 210 17.52 2.89 -2.58
CA LEU A 210 18.20 3.89 -1.77
C LEU A 210 18.44 5.13 -2.64
N SER A 211 17.70 6.18 -2.37
CA SER A 211 17.83 7.46 -3.06
C SER A 211 18.67 8.46 -2.25
N PRO A 212 19.23 9.51 -2.85
CA PRO A 212 19.84 10.62 -2.12
C PRO A 212 18.89 11.25 -1.09
N MET A 213 17.57 11.22 -1.36
CA MET A 213 16.54 11.73 -0.46
C MET A 213 16.43 10.90 0.81
N ASP A 214 16.58 9.57 0.72
CA ASP A 214 16.60 8.68 1.89
C ASP A 214 17.76 9.03 2.85
N LEU A 215 18.94 9.33 2.29
CA LEU A 215 20.09 9.75 3.08
C LEU A 215 19.87 11.11 3.77
N GLN A 216 19.22 12.05 3.06
CA GLN A 216 18.85 13.34 3.65
C GLN A 216 17.77 13.19 4.73
N SER A 217 16.84 12.28 4.56
CA SER A 217 15.81 12.02 5.58
C SER A 217 16.41 11.51 6.89
N ARG A 218 17.48 10.73 6.80
CA ARG A 218 18.25 10.26 7.96
C ARG A 218 18.86 11.42 8.75
N VAL A 219 19.56 12.31 8.05
CA VAL A 219 20.23 13.47 8.66
C VAL A 219 19.22 14.43 9.31
N ARG A 220 18.00 14.50 8.77
CA ARG A 220 16.96 15.42 9.22
C ARG A 220 15.89 14.75 10.09
N TRP A 221 16.23 13.69 10.79
CA TRP A 221 15.29 12.90 11.60
C TRP A 221 14.43 13.75 12.53
N GLU A 222 15.03 14.70 13.27
CA GLU A 222 14.33 15.57 14.20
C GLU A 222 13.39 16.55 13.49
N ALA A 223 13.81 17.08 12.33
CA ALA A 223 12.95 17.96 11.54
C ALA A 223 11.70 17.22 11.04
N TYR A 224 11.88 15.97 10.59
CA TYR A 224 10.74 15.12 10.21
C TYR A 224 9.87 14.76 11.42
N THR A 225 10.44 14.61 12.61
CA THR A 225 9.67 14.35 13.85
C THR A 225 8.76 15.54 14.14
N LYS A 226 9.30 16.75 14.16
CA LYS A 226 8.51 17.98 14.38
C LYS A 226 7.43 18.18 13.31
N ALA A 227 7.79 17.96 12.03
CA ALA A 227 6.83 18.07 10.93
C ALA A 227 5.67 17.07 11.08
N LYS A 228 5.94 15.84 11.49
CA LYS A 228 4.91 14.82 11.78
C LYS A 228 4.01 15.23 12.94
N GLU A 229 4.58 15.71 14.03
CA GLU A 229 3.83 16.09 15.23
C GLU A 229 2.85 17.22 14.92
N GLU A 230 3.31 18.27 14.25
CA GLU A 230 2.46 19.37 13.81
C GLU A 230 1.41 18.91 12.79
N MET A 231 1.78 18.03 11.85
CA MET A 231 0.83 17.43 10.91
C MET A 231 -0.30 16.71 11.65
N PHE A 232 0.00 15.90 12.65
CA PHE A 232 -1.04 15.23 13.44
C PHE A 232 -1.90 16.23 14.21
N GLU A 233 -1.30 17.20 14.88
CA GLU A 233 -2.01 18.19 15.66
C GLU A 233 -3.03 18.95 14.79
N ARG A 234 -2.62 19.33 13.58
CA ARG A 234 -3.42 20.23 12.72
C ARG A 234 -4.35 19.51 11.75
N THR A 235 -4.15 18.20 11.52
CA THR A 235 -4.89 17.47 10.48
C THR A 235 -5.57 16.19 10.96
N ASN A 236 -5.55 15.91 12.27
CA ASN A 236 -6.26 14.77 12.84
C ASN A 236 -7.73 15.14 13.07
N ILE A 237 -8.52 15.17 12.01
CA ILE A 237 -9.94 15.53 12.06
C ILE A 237 -10.82 14.30 12.35
N PRO A 238 -11.96 14.48 13.03
CA PRO A 238 -12.85 13.35 13.38
C PRO A 238 -13.37 12.58 12.16
N GLU A 239 -13.60 13.27 11.05
CA GLU A 239 -14.10 12.67 9.80
C GLU A 239 -13.07 11.80 9.08
N ALA A 240 -11.79 12.07 9.30
CA ALA A 240 -10.66 11.32 8.74
C ALA A 240 -9.47 11.35 9.70
N PRO A 241 -9.48 10.54 10.77
CA PRO A 241 -8.40 10.50 11.73
C PRO A 241 -7.16 9.79 11.17
N TRP A 242 -6.01 10.07 11.79
CA TRP A 242 -4.77 9.35 11.53
C TRP A 242 -4.69 8.06 12.33
N TYR A 243 -4.29 6.98 11.66
CA TYR A 243 -3.99 5.70 12.28
C TYR A 243 -2.50 5.39 12.19
N ILE A 244 -1.87 5.20 13.36
CA ILE A 244 -0.44 4.92 13.43
C ILE A 244 -0.22 3.41 13.33
N VAL A 245 0.60 2.99 12.35
CA VAL A 245 1.00 1.61 12.14
C VAL A 245 2.44 1.43 12.64
N PRO A 246 2.67 0.70 13.74
CA PRO A 246 4.02 0.37 14.19
C PRO A 246 4.71 -0.52 13.16
N GLY A 247 5.79 -0.01 12.56
CA GLY A 247 6.44 -0.61 11.40
C GLY A 247 7.73 -1.38 11.69
N ASN A 248 8.21 -1.45 12.94
CA ASN A 248 9.44 -2.15 13.28
C ASN A 248 9.37 -3.65 12.91
N ASP A 249 8.25 -4.31 13.18
CA ASP A 249 7.97 -5.64 12.66
C ASP A 249 7.14 -5.53 11.37
N LYS A 250 7.77 -5.80 10.23
CA LYS A 250 7.13 -5.69 8.91
C LYS A 250 5.94 -6.62 8.74
N LYS A 251 6.00 -7.84 9.29
CA LYS A 251 4.93 -8.83 9.16
C LYS A 251 3.71 -8.39 9.95
N ARG A 252 3.89 -8.02 11.21
CA ARG A 252 2.82 -7.52 12.07
C ARG A 252 2.24 -6.21 11.51
N ALA A 253 3.07 -5.29 11.05
CA ALA A 253 2.62 -4.03 10.43
C ALA A 253 1.69 -4.27 9.23
N ARG A 254 2.05 -5.20 8.34
CA ARG A 254 1.23 -5.58 7.17
C ARG A 254 -0.11 -6.15 7.60
N LEU A 255 -0.10 -7.17 8.46
CA LEU A 255 -1.34 -7.82 8.92
C LEU A 255 -2.24 -6.86 9.70
N ASN A 256 -1.68 -6.05 10.59
CA ASN A 256 -2.44 -5.07 11.37
C ASN A 256 -3.06 -4.00 10.47
N CYS A 257 -2.31 -3.49 9.49
CA CYS A 257 -2.83 -2.51 8.54
C CYS A 257 -4.00 -3.09 7.72
N MET A 258 -3.85 -4.32 7.20
CA MET A 258 -4.91 -5.00 6.44
C MET A 258 -6.14 -5.27 7.31
N SER A 259 -5.95 -5.82 8.50
CA SER A 259 -7.03 -6.10 9.44
C SER A 259 -7.78 -4.83 9.86
N HIS A 260 -7.05 -3.75 10.13
CA HIS A 260 -7.66 -2.46 10.46
C HIS A 260 -8.44 -1.89 9.27
N LEU A 261 -7.87 -1.92 8.05
CA LEU A 261 -8.58 -1.44 6.85
C LEU A 261 -9.91 -2.17 6.65
N LEU A 262 -9.91 -3.49 6.82
CA LEU A 262 -11.14 -4.31 6.75
C LEU A 262 -12.15 -3.92 7.83
N SER A 263 -11.70 -3.57 9.03
CA SER A 263 -12.59 -3.16 10.13
C SER A 263 -13.23 -1.77 9.93
N MET A 264 -12.62 -0.92 9.11
CA MET A 264 -13.09 0.45 8.84
C MET A 264 -14.25 0.52 7.86
N ILE A 265 -14.49 -0.54 7.10
CA ILE A 265 -15.48 -0.56 6.03
C ILE A 265 -16.48 -1.69 6.32
N PRO A 266 -17.77 -1.37 6.54
CA PRO A 266 -18.78 -2.39 6.81
C PRO A 266 -19.16 -3.11 5.51
N TYR A 267 -18.40 -4.14 5.14
CA TYR A 267 -18.68 -4.97 3.97
C TYR A 267 -19.36 -6.29 4.36
N GLU A 268 -20.13 -6.82 3.44
CA GLU A 268 -20.82 -8.09 3.53
C GLU A 268 -20.69 -8.88 2.23
N ASP A 269 -21.09 -10.15 2.24
CA ASP A 269 -21.06 -10.96 1.03
C ASP A 269 -22.01 -10.42 -0.03
N VAL A 270 -21.51 -10.34 -1.24
CA VAL A 270 -22.29 -9.94 -2.41
C VAL A 270 -22.74 -11.20 -3.15
N PRO A 271 -24.01 -11.29 -3.58
CA PRO A 271 -24.48 -12.40 -4.40
C PRO A 271 -23.70 -12.48 -5.71
N HIS A 272 -23.05 -13.60 -5.97
CA HIS A 272 -22.43 -13.88 -7.25
C HIS A 272 -23.37 -14.75 -8.10
N PRO A 273 -23.55 -14.44 -9.41
CA PRO A 273 -24.30 -15.31 -10.29
C PRO A 273 -23.59 -16.65 -10.43
N GLU A 274 -24.36 -17.75 -10.52
CA GLU A 274 -23.81 -19.07 -10.78
C GLU A 274 -23.09 -19.05 -12.14
N VAL A 275 -21.78 -19.29 -12.12
CA VAL A 275 -20.96 -19.35 -13.34
C VAL A 275 -20.91 -20.79 -13.83
N ARG A 276 -21.43 -21.02 -15.04
CA ARG A 276 -21.24 -22.29 -15.75
C ARG A 276 -20.29 -22.06 -16.92
N LEU A 277 -19.28 -22.90 -17.01
CA LEU A 277 -18.39 -22.88 -18.16
C LEU A 277 -19.19 -23.28 -19.41
N PRO A 278 -19.26 -22.43 -20.44
CA PRO A 278 -19.91 -22.81 -21.69
C PRO A 278 -19.08 -23.88 -22.41
N GLU A 279 -19.74 -24.74 -23.19
CA GLU A 279 -19.03 -25.67 -24.05
C GLU A 279 -18.18 -24.89 -25.06
N ARG A 280 -16.96 -25.42 -25.31
CA ARG A 280 -16.07 -24.84 -26.32
C ARG A 280 -16.67 -25.04 -27.71
N VAL A 281 -17.03 -23.92 -28.37
CA VAL A 281 -17.37 -23.97 -29.79
C VAL A 281 -16.07 -24.26 -30.60
N SER A 282 -15.96 -25.45 -31.18
CA SER A 282 -14.86 -25.76 -32.08
C SER A 282 -15.04 -24.96 -33.38
N VAL A 283 -14.30 -23.86 -33.51
CA VAL A 283 -14.16 -23.22 -34.83
C VAL A 283 -13.25 -24.10 -35.68
N ARG A 284 -13.76 -24.68 -36.78
CA ARG A 284 -12.90 -25.25 -37.80
C ARG A 284 -11.98 -24.14 -38.29
N LEU A 285 -10.68 -24.29 -38.00
CA LEU A 285 -9.67 -23.46 -38.66
C LEU A 285 -9.87 -23.65 -40.17
N ILE A 286 -9.92 -22.54 -40.90
CA ILE A 286 -9.96 -22.56 -42.37
C ILE A 286 -8.73 -23.34 -42.81
N GLU A 287 -8.93 -24.54 -43.37
CA GLU A 287 -7.85 -25.27 -43.99
C GLU A 287 -7.36 -24.45 -45.19
N THR A 288 -6.11 -24.04 -45.17
CA THR A 288 -5.47 -23.46 -46.36
C THR A 288 -5.55 -24.48 -47.48
N PRO A 289 -6.10 -24.13 -48.65
CA PRO A 289 -6.13 -25.05 -49.78
C PRO A 289 -4.71 -25.50 -50.10
N ALA A 290 -4.54 -26.80 -50.38
CA ALA A 290 -3.27 -27.34 -50.77
C ALA A 290 -2.75 -26.57 -52.00
N PRO A 291 -1.44 -26.27 -52.08
CA PRO A 291 -0.87 -25.63 -53.27
C PRO A 291 -1.07 -26.55 -54.45
N ALA A 292 -1.51 -25.98 -55.58
CA ALA A 292 -1.75 -26.66 -56.82
C ALA A 292 -0.47 -27.18 -57.46
#